data_4b6633ce4ebbb6cda576dfea631f3f25
#
_entry.id   4b6633ce4ebbb6cda576dfea631f3f25
#
_cell.length_a   1.000
_cell.length_b   1.000
_cell.length_c   1.000
_cell.angle_alpha   90.00
_cell.angle_beta   90.00
_cell.angle_gamma   90.00
#
_symmetry.space_group_name_H-M   'P 1'
#
loop_
_entity.id
_entity.type
_entity.pdbx_description
1 polymer ?
#
loop_
_entity_poly.entity_id
_entity_poly.type
_entity_poly.pdbx_seq_one_letter_code
_entity_poly.pdbx_strand_id
1 'polypeptide(L)'
;MCAFVRKEAVMTAFENDPTESEALSAEGAETARLVREEIARRRISRQALADMARISLSTLEKALAGKRPFTLATLLRIEEALGVTLRTGGAPAGAGTAGDVAPDTMGAYARSAVTWMEGRYLTLRPSFGTPGGLFAYLTTIRWVPERACLGFAESGRSDSRFEQAGHVSMPNLSGHIYLVTNEQGQYRLAILSRPTIDGQLFGILTTLEVGSGSQLVPAAAPVALRKLAEAEEAPLGLVTADMPHFETYREMLARSTGADFARLHLPC
;
A
#
# COMPACT_ATOMS: atom_id res chain seq x y z
N MET A 1 -21.50 -50.06 39.54
CA MET A 1 -20.22 -49.52 40.06
C MET A 1 -19.76 -48.45 39.10
N CYS A 2 -20.21 -47.19 39.36
CA CYS A 2 -19.92 -46.01 38.52
C CYS A 2 -18.62 -45.37 38.97
N ALA A 3 -17.69 -45.17 38.04
CA ALA A 3 -16.51 -44.36 38.25
C ALA A 3 -16.72 -43.00 37.62
N PHE A 4 -16.82 -41.96 38.46
CA PHE A 4 -16.86 -40.56 38.13
C PHE A 4 -15.42 -40.10 37.82
N VAL A 5 -15.14 -39.66 36.56
CA VAL A 5 -13.91 -38.98 36.21
C VAL A 5 -14.16 -37.46 36.27
N ARG A 6 -13.53 -36.82 37.25
CA ARG A 6 -13.47 -35.37 37.41
C ARG A 6 -12.69 -34.73 36.22
N LYS A 7 -13.32 -33.77 35.57
CA LYS A 7 -12.72 -32.88 34.60
C LYS A 7 -12.10 -31.69 35.34
N GLU A 8 -10.80 -31.69 35.49
CA GLU A 8 -10.08 -30.52 36.00
C GLU A 8 -10.00 -29.49 34.88
N ALA A 9 -10.55 -28.31 35.13
CA ALA A 9 -10.41 -27.13 34.28
C ALA A 9 -9.01 -26.52 34.51
N VAL A 10 -8.15 -26.62 33.57
CA VAL A 10 -6.89 -25.85 33.55
C VAL A 10 -7.23 -24.44 33.09
N MET A 11 -7.33 -23.55 34.06
CA MET A 11 -7.43 -22.11 33.85
C MET A 11 -5.99 -21.57 33.70
N THR A 12 -5.50 -21.45 32.48
CA THR A 12 -4.24 -20.74 32.22
C THR A 12 -4.45 -19.25 32.44
N ALA A 13 -3.90 -18.76 33.52
CA ALA A 13 -3.74 -17.34 33.77
C ALA A 13 -2.85 -16.75 32.66
N PHE A 14 -3.36 -15.77 31.95
CA PHE A 14 -2.52 -14.88 31.13
C PHE A 14 -1.72 -14.00 32.10
N GLU A 15 -0.48 -14.35 32.34
CA GLU A 15 0.49 -13.47 32.96
C GLU A 15 0.79 -12.36 31.93
N ASN A 16 0.32 -11.15 32.23
CA ASN A 16 0.76 -9.95 31.54
C ASN A 16 2.25 -9.76 31.83
N ASP A 17 3.09 -9.79 30.80
CA ASP A 17 4.51 -9.52 30.89
C ASP A 17 4.71 -8.06 31.35
N PRO A 18 5.37 -7.78 32.48
CA PRO A 18 5.56 -6.44 33.01
C PRO A 18 6.33 -5.51 32.04
N THR A 19 7.15 -6.04 31.16
CA THR A 19 7.87 -5.30 30.12
C THR A 19 6.96 -4.67 29.06
N GLU A 20 5.84 -5.33 28.70
CA GLU A 20 4.88 -4.82 27.72
C GLU A 20 4.04 -3.67 28.28
N SER A 21 3.70 -3.73 29.56
CA SER A 21 2.97 -2.67 30.28
C SER A 21 3.83 -1.41 30.47
N GLU A 22 5.13 -1.53 30.71
CA GLU A 22 6.06 -0.40 30.85
C GLU A 22 6.31 0.27 29.50
N ALA A 23 6.44 -0.48 28.40
CA ALA A 23 6.63 0.06 27.05
C ALA A 23 5.40 0.86 26.58
N LEU A 24 4.18 0.35 26.78
CA LEU A 24 2.92 1.04 26.48
C LEU A 24 2.74 2.32 27.30
N SER A 25 3.22 2.34 28.53
CA SER A 25 3.21 3.50 29.43
C SER A 25 4.20 4.59 28.96
N ALA A 26 5.39 4.20 28.51
CA ALA A 26 6.40 5.09 27.99
C ALA A 26 5.98 5.75 26.67
N GLU A 27 5.38 5.00 25.76
CA GLU A 27 4.86 5.48 24.47
C GLU A 27 3.70 6.48 24.67
N GLY A 28 2.79 6.18 25.61
CA GLY A 28 1.72 7.10 25.97
C GLY A 28 2.23 8.43 26.57
N ALA A 29 3.31 8.39 27.37
CA ALA A 29 3.92 9.57 27.93
C ALA A 29 4.62 10.43 26.88
N GLU A 30 5.29 9.83 25.92
CA GLU A 30 5.95 10.52 24.79
C GLU A 30 4.92 11.17 23.87
N THR A 31 3.85 10.47 23.51
CA THR A 31 2.74 11.03 22.75
C THR A 31 2.14 12.26 23.47
N ALA A 32 1.90 12.17 24.77
CA ALA A 32 1.39 13.29 25.55
C ALA A 32 2.37 14.48 25.59
N ARG A 33 3.69 14.23 25.55
CA ARG A 33 4.73 15.27 25.45
C ARG A 33 4.62 16.01 24.11
N LEU A 34 4.56 15.25 22.99
CA LEU A 34 4.47 15.82 21.64
C LEU A 34 3.19 16.67 21.45
N VAL A 35 2.06 16.19 21.94
CA VAL A 35 0.80 16.97 21.89
C VAL A 35 0.94 18.29 22.67
N ARG A 36 1.55 18.28 23.86
CA ARG A 36 1.80 19.50 24.64
C ARG A 36 2.72 20.49 23.91
N GLU A 37 3.76 20.00 23.26
CA GLU A 37 4.68 20.81 22.45
C GLU A 37 3.98 21.48 21.27
N GLU A 38 3.11 20.74 20.55
CA GLU A 38 2.34 21.31 19.44
C GLU A 38 1.31 22.36 19.91
N ILE A 39 0.63 22.12 21.03
CA ILE A 39 -0.23 23.12 21.67
C ILE A 39 0.54 24.42 21.95
N ALA A 40 1.73 24.29 22.57
CA ALA A 40 2.59 25.42 22.92
C ALA A 40 3.12 26.13 21.67
N ARG A 41 3.62 25.40 20.67
CA ARG A 41 4.16 25.94 19.42
C ARG A 41 3.10 26.77 18.67
N ARG A 42 1.86 26.29 18.62
CA ARG A 42 0.74 26.96 17.92
C ARG A 42 0.03 28.00 18.77
N ARG A 43 0.37 28.11 20.04
CA ARG A 43 -0.27 29.00 21.01
C ARG A 43 -1.78 28.82 21.07
N ILE A 44 -2.27 27.59 20.95
CA ILE A 44 -3.69 27.25 21.09
C ILE A 44 -4.00 26.75 22.49
N SER A 45 -5.27 26.89 22.93
CA SER A 45 -5.71 26.32 24.21
C SER A 45 -6.02 24.83 24.07
N ARG A 46 -6.01 24.09 25.19
CA ARG A 46 -6.45 22.69 25.22
C ARG A 46 -7.91 22.54 24.78
N GLN A 47 -8.76 23.53 25.14
CA GLN A 47 -10.14 23.57 24.68
C GLN A 47 -10.21 23.71 23.15
N ALA A 48 -9.46 24.63 22.58
CA ALA A 48 -9.43 24.82 21.12
C ALA A 48 -8.98 23.54 20.39
N LEU A 49 -7.96 22.85 20.89
CA LEU A 49 -7.55 21.56 20.31
C LEU A 49 -8.64 20.49 20.44
N ALA A 50 -9.29 20.40 21.60
CA ALA A 50 -10.38 19.45 21.82
C ALA A 50 -11.55 19.67 20.83
N ASP A 51 -11.92 20.94 20.61
CA ASP A 51 -12.96 21.34 19.66
C ASP A 51 -12.55 21.02 18.20
N MET A 52 -11.33 21.35 17.81
CA MET A 52 -10.78 21.04 16.48
C MET A 52 -10.75 19.54 16.20
N ALA A 53 -10.31 18.75 17.18
CA ALA A 53 -10.22 17.30 17.09
C ALA A 53 -11.56 16.58 17.33
N ARG A 54 -12.62 17.30 17.63
CA ARG A 54 -13.97 16.77 17.95
C ARG A 54 -13.93 15.72 19.05
N ILE A 55 -13.20 16.01 20.12
CA ILE A 55 -13.12 15.18 21.33
C ILE A 55 -13.50 16.02 22.56
N SER A 56 -13.89 15.36 23.67
CA SER A 56 -14.17 16.10 24.89
C SER A 56 -12.88 16.62 25.54
N LEU A 57 -12.91 17.81 26.13
CA LEU A 57 -11.78 18.37 26.89
C LEU A 57 -11.32 17.39 27.98
N SER A 58 -12.27 16.77 28.69
CA SER A 58 -11.97 15.78 29.74
C SER A 58 -11.21 14.57 29.19
N THR A 59 -11.50 14.13 27.97
CA THR A 59 -10.76 13.04 27.31
C THR A 59 -9.34 13.47 27.01
N LEU A 60 -9.16 14.66 26.44
CA LEU A 60 -7.83 15.21 26.15
C LEU A 60 -7.00 15.38 27.43
N GLU A 61 -7.59 15.97 28.48
CA GLU A 61 -6.88 16.21 29.75
C GLU A 61 -6.46 14.93 30.46
N LYS A 62 -7.31 13.90 30.48
CA LYS A 62 -6.97 12.60 31.07
C LYS A 62 -5.83 11.93 30.32
N ALA A 63 -5.81 12.04 28.99
CA ALA A 63 -4.76 11.50 28.15
C ALA A 63 -3.44 12.28 28.34
N LEU A 64 -3.49 13.60 28.33
CA LEU A 64 -2.33 14.45 28.59
C LEU A 64 -1.74 14.26 30.01
N ALA A 65 -2.57 13.95 30.99
CA ALA A 65 -2.13 13.67 32.36
C ALA A 65 -1.62 12.23 32.57
N GLY A 66 -1.60 11.39 31.49
CA GLY A 66 -1.17 9.99 31.59
C GLY A 66 -2.16 9.07 32.35
N LYS A 67 -3.34 9.59 32.72
CA LYS A 67 -4.37 8.82 33.45
C LYS A 67 -5.11 7.83 32.54
N ARG A 68 -5.01 8.02 31.24
CA ARG A 68 -5.59 7.14 30.22
C ARG A 68 -4.73 7.27 28.94
N PRO A 69 -4.35 6.15 28.28
CA PRO A 69 -3.63 6.22 27.04
C PRO A 69 -4.52 6.87 25.94
N PHE A 70 -3.88 7.52 24.98
CA PHE A 70 -4.56 7.94 23.76
C PHE A 70 -5.03 6.70 23.00
N THR A 71 -6.32 6.63 22.69
CA THR A 71 -6.79 5.61 21.73
C THR A 71 -6.35 6.02 20.33
N LEU A 72 -6.12 5.04 19.44
CA LEU A 72 -5.75 5.31 18.05
C LEU A 72 -6.72 6.29 17.38
N ALA A 73 -8.02 6.12 17.61
CA ALA A 73 -9.04 7.02 17.05
C ALA A 73 -8.93 8.46 17.58
N THR A 74 -8.59 8.63 18.86
CA THR A 74 -8.37 9.95 19.46
C THR A 74 -7.11 10.59 18.90
N LEU A 75 -6.04 9.81 18.77
CA LEU A 75 -4.76 10.29 18.25
C LEU A 75 -4.88 10.75 16.79
N LEU A 76 -5.53 9.96 15.92
CA LEU A 76 -5.77 10.32 14.53
C LEU A 76 -6.55 11.64 14.38
N ARG A 77 -7.55 11.88 15.22
CA ARG A 77 -8.32 13.14 15.21
C ARG A 77 -7.46 14.34 15.64
N ILE A 78 -6.56 14.14 16.59
CA ILE A 78 -5.62 15.19 17.02
C ILE A 78 -4.58 15.45 15.92
N GLU A 79 -4.05 14.42 15.30
CA GLU A 79 -3.12 14.52 14.16
C GLU A 79 -3.77 15.28 12.99
N GLU A 80 -5.01 14.94 12.64
CA GLU A 80 -5.78 15.63 11.60
C GLU A 80 -6.01 17.10 11.95
N ALA A 81 -6.43 17.40 13.20
CA ALA A 81 -6.67 18.77 13.67
C ALA A 81 -5.38 19.61 13.68
N LEU A 82 -4.26 19.00 13.98
CA LEU A 82 -2.95 19.65 14.01
C LEU A 82 -2.20 19.58 12.68
N GLY A 83 -2.60 18.74 11.73
CA GLY A 83 -1.88 18.51 10.47
C GLY A 83 -0.44 18.01 10.69
N VAL A 84 -0.18 17.22 11.74
CA VAL A 84 1.12 16.66 12.09
C VAL A 84 0.96 15.22 12.54
N THR A 85 1.97 14.39 12.33
CA THR A 85 2.04 13.04 12.89
C THR A 85 2.65 13.09 14.29
N LEU A 86 1.93 12.58 15.28
CA LEU A 86 2.33 12.57 16.69
C LEU A 86 2.75 11.19 17.18
N ARG A 87 2.65 10.19 16.31
CA ARG A 87 3.06 8.83 16.61
C ARG A 87 4.57 8.73 16.55
N THR A 88 5.20 8.66 17.70
CA THR A 88 6.58 8.22 17.88
C THR A 88 6.54 6.70 17.96
N GLY A 89 6.79 6.01 16.82
CA GLY A 89 6.97 4.57 16.82
C GLY A 89 5.68 3.79 17.05
N GLY A 90 4.86 3.70 16.08
CA GLY A 90 3.76 2.76 15.96
C GLY A 90 3.91 1.91 14.71
N ALA A 91 5.13 1.44 14.43
CA ALA A 91 5.28 0.16 13.78
C ALA A 91 4.98 -0.92 14.83
N PRO A 92 4.22 -1.98 14.53
CA PRO A 92 4.15 -3.13 15.42
C PRO A 92 5.58 -3.57 15.73
N ALA A 93 5.85 -3.82 17.01
CA ALA A 93 7.16 -4.19 17.53
C ALA A 93 7.71 -5.43 16.81
N GLY A 94 8.49 -5.19 15.79
CA GLY A 94 9.50 -6.05 15.24
C GLY A 94 10.65 -5.09 15.02
N ALA A 95 11.74 -5.26 15.75
CA ALA A 95 12.96 -4.47 15.62
C ALA A 95 13.45 -4.54 14.17
N GLY A 96 12.87 -3.69 13.30
CA GLY A 96 13.33 -3.47 11.95
C GLY A 96 14.62 -2.67 12.05
N THR A 97 15.70 -3.23 11.55
CA THR A 97 16.94 -2.52 11.30
C THR A 97 16.66 -1.28 10.46
N ALA A 98 17.46 -0.23 10.64
CA ALA A 98 17.41 0.94 9.77
C ALA A 98 17.48 0.45 8.30
N GLY A 99 16.40 0.63 7.53
CA GLY A 99 16.25 0.07 6.17
C GLY A 99 15.02 -0.82 5.95
N ASP A 100 14.27 -1.17 7.00
CA ASP A 100 13.07 -2.02 6.88
C ASP A 100 11.74 -1.23 6.88
N VAL A 101 11.76 0.08 6.86
CA VAL A 101 10.57 0.93 6.73
C VAL A 101 10.76 1.88 5.55
N ALA A 102 9.76 1.91 4.67
CA ALA A 102 9.76 2.79 3.52
C ALA A 102 9.69 4.27 3.92
N PRO A 103 10.28 5.18 3.14
CA PRO A 103 10.15 6.63 3.37
C PRO A 103 8.68 7.07 3.41
N ASP A 104 8.38 8.15 4.14
CA ASP A 104 7.03 8.74 4.22
C ASP A 104 6.44 9.06 2.84
N THR A 105 7.28 9.53 1.92
CA THR A 105 6.90 9.80 0.53
C THR A 105 6.45 8.57 -0.25
N MET A 106 6.78 7.37 0.22
CA MET A 106 6.35 6.09 -0.35
C MET A 106 5.20 5.46 0.43
N GLY A 107 4.78 6.04 1.57
CA GLY A 107 3.70 5.57 2.41
C GLY A 107 4.13 4.92 3.73
N ALA A 108 5.39 5.03 4.12
CA ALA A 108 5.93 4.58 5.42
C ALA A 108 5.58 3.12 5.79
N TYR A 109 5.49 2.22 4.82
CA TYR A 109 5.14 0.83 5.07
C TYR A 109 6.36 0.03 5.55
N ALA A 110 6.14 -0.85 6.53
CA ALA A 110 7.18 -1.78 6.99
C ALA A 110 7.36 -2.95 6.01
N ARG A 111 8.59 -3.40 5.81
CA ARG A 111 8.93 -4.54 4.95
C ARG A 111 8.12 -5.78 5.31
N SER A 112 8.01 -6.10 6.60
CA SER A 112 7.24 -7.25 7.09
C SER A 112 5.76 -7.19 6.73
N ALA A 113 5.19 -5.98 6.60
CA ALA A 113 3.78 -5.79 6.24
C ALA A 113 3.50 -5.93 4.74
N VAL A 114 4.54 -5.93 3.88
CA VAL A 114 4.41 -5.90 2.42
C VAL A 114 5.04 -7.08 1.70
N THR A 115 5.53 -8.09 2.42
CA THR A 115 6.13 -9.30 1.84
C THR A 115 5.21 -10.03 0.87
N TRP A 116 3.89 -9.91 1.06
CA TRP A 116 2.88 -10.46 0.17
C TRP A 116 2.92 -9.85 -1.25
N MET A 117 3.45 -8.61 -1.39
CA MET A 117 3.64 -7.96 -2.69
C MET A 117 4.85 -8.48 -3.46
N GLU A 118 5.83 -9.03 -2.77
CA GLU A 118 7.03 -9.54 -3.44
C GLU A 118 6.69 -10.75 -4.32
N GLY A 119 7.23 -10.78 -5.53
CA GLY A 119 7.03 -11.87 -6.47
C GLY A 119 7.03 -11.43 -7.93
N ARG A 120 6.72 -12.38 -8.79
CA ARG A 120 6.58 -12.19 -10.24
C ARG A 120 5.11 -12.08 -10.60
N TYR A 121 4.79 -11.16 -11.48
CA TYR A 121 3.43 -10.90 -11.94
C TYR A 121 3.38 -10.94 -13.46
N LEU A 122 2.41 -11.67 -13.99
CA LEU A 122 1.96 -11.47 -15.36
C LEU A 122 1.20 -10.14 -15.41
N THR A 123 1.66 -9.22 -16.23
CA THR A 123 1.05 -7.91 -16.41
C THR A 123 0.45 -7.82 -17.81
N LEU A 124 -0.81 -7.40 -17.86
CA LEU A 124 -1.60 -7.27 -19.09
C LEU A 124 -2.05 -5.83 -19.29
N ARG A 125 -1.97 -5.35 -20.52
CA ARG A 125 -2.54 -4.06 -20.97
C ARG A 125 -2.98 -4.16 -22.44
N PRO A 126 -3.77 -3.21 -22.96
CA PRO A 126 -4.01 -3.14 -24.40
C PRO A 126 -2.69 -2.90 -25.16
N SER A 127 -2.59 -3.45 -26.34
CA SER A 127 -1.51 -3.09 -27.27
C SER A 127 -1.77 -1.69 -27.82
N PHE A 128 -0.77 -0.80 -27.76
CA PHE A 128 -0.88 0.52 -28.34
C PHE A 128 -0.63 0.52 -29.85
N GLY A 129 0.13 -0.47 -30.36
CA GLY A 129 0.46 -0.57 -31.78
C GLY A 129 -0.46 -1.48 -32.59
N THR A 130 -1.24 -2.35 -31.94
CA THR A 130 -2.14 -3.31 -32.61
C THR A 130 -3.54 -3.19 -32.08
N PRO A 131 -4.49 -2.62 -32.81
CA PRO A 131 -5.87 -2.49 -32.40
C PRO A 131 -6.49 -3.86 -32.00
N GLY A 132 -7.14 -3.91 -30.85
CA GLY A 132 -7.72 -5.13 -30.29
C GLY A 132 -6.74 -6.15 -29.74
N GLY A 133 -5.44 -5.95 -29.91
CA GLY A 133 -4.40 -6.79 -29.32
C GLY A 133 -4.14 -6.45 -27.84
N LEU A 134 -3.57 -7.41 -27.13
CA LEU A 134 -3.10 -7.25 -25.76
C LEU A 134 -1.58 -7.35 -25.73
N PHE A 135 -0.98 -6.75 -24.73
CA PHE A 135 0.44 -6.89 -24.46
C PHE A 135 0.66 -7.49 -23.08
N ALA A 136 1.33 -8.65 -23.04
CA ALA A 136 1.64 -9.40 -21.85
C ALA A 136 3.14 -9.35 -21.55
N TYR A 137 3.51 -9.04 -20.29
CA TYR A 137 4.90 -8.98 -19.85
C TYR A 137 5.01 -9.31 -18.36
N LEU A 138 6.23 -9.48 -17.86
CA LEU A 138 6.48 -9.74 -16.45
C LEU A 138 6.76 -8.44 -15.71
N THR A 139 6.19 -8.32 -14.52
CA THR A 139 6.59 -7.33 -13.51
C THR A 139 7.09 -8.06 -12.28
N THR A 140 8.34 -7.85 -11.91
CA THR A 140 8.91 -8.41 -10.68
C THR A 140 8.95 -7.34 -9.62
N ILE A 141 8.38 -7.61 -8.45
CA ILE A 141 8.35 -6.70 -7.29
C ILE A 141 9.17 -7.32 -6.19
N ARG A 142 10.09 -6.54 -5.59
CA ARG A 142 10.95 -6.99 -4.48
C ARG A 142 11.36 -5.83 -3.59
N TRP A 143 11.70 -6.14 -2.35
CA TRP A 143 12.32 -5.15 -1.47
C TRP A 143 13.71 -4.76 -1.97
N VAL A 144 13.98 -3.45 -1.96
CA VAL A 144 15.28 -2.86 -2.35
C VAL A 144 15.89 -2.25 -1.09
N PRO A 145 16.84 -2.95 -0.43
CA PRO A 145 17.40 -2.51 0.86
C PRO A 145 18.01 -1.11 0.81
N GLU A 146 18.68 -0.78 -0.29
CA GLU A 146 19.39 0.51 -0.48
C GLU A 146 18.43 1.70 -0.53
N ARG A 147 17.16 1.47 -0.85
CA ARG A 147 16.10 2.48 -0.90
C ARG A 147 15.10 2.34 0.24
N ALA A 148 15.22 1.28 1.03
CA ALA A 148 14.27 0.89 2.07
C ALA A 148 12.80 0.87 1.57
N CYS A 149 12.54 0.41 0.35
CA CYS A 149 11.19 0.33 -0.21
C CYS A 149 11.07 -0.80 -1.21
N LEU A 150 9.84 -1.14 -1.58
CA LEU A 150 9.59 -2.05 -2.70
C LEU A 150 10.00 -1.36 -4.01
N GLY A 151 10.78 -2.06 -4.81
CA GLY A 151 11.05 -1.72 -6.20
C GLY A 151 10.32 -2.67 -7.14
N PHE A 152 10.13 -2.25 -8.39
CA PHE A 152 9.67 -3.11 -9.45
C PHE A 152 10.56 -3.00 -10.68
N ALA A 153 10.59 -4.05 -11.48
CA ALA A 153 11.20 -4.09 -12.79
C ALA A 153 10.33 -4.89 -13.75
N GLU A 154 10.16 -4.37 -14.96
CA GLU A 154 9.49 -5.07 -16.06
C GLU A 154 10.51 -5.88 -16.85
N SER A 155 10.09 -7.02 -17.41
CA SER A 155 10.90 -7.89 -18.27
C SER A 155 10.02 -8.71 -19.20
N GLY A 156 10.66 -9.44 -20.13
CA GLY A 156 9.93 -10.30 -21.07
C GLY A 156 9.13 -9.54 -22.13
N ARG A 157 9.49 -8.29 -22.39
CA ARG A 157 8.94 -7.51 -23.49
C ARG A 157 9.70 -7.85 -24.76
N SER A 158 8.98 -8.03 -25.85
CA SER A 158 9.58 -8.18 -27.18
C SER A 158 10.40 -6.95 -27.61
N ASP A 159 10.20 -5.82 -26.93
CA ASP A 159 10.93 -4.58 -27.10
C ASP A 159 11.59 -4.20 -25.74
N SER A 160 12.78 -4.73 -25.52
CA SER A 160 13.54 -4.55 -24.28
C SER A 160 13.93 -3.09 -23.99
N ARG A 161 13.91 -2.21 -25.01
CA ARG A 161 14.18 -0.76 -24.84
C ARG A 161 13.12 -0.03 -24.05
N PHE A 162 11.93 -0.65 -23.85
CA PHE A 162 10.81 -0.08 -23.10
C PHE A 162 10.56 -0.80 -21.79
N GLU A 163 11.50 -1.63 -21.33
CA GLU A 163 11.45 -2.20 -19.98
C GLU A 163 11.59 -1.07 -18.96
N GLN A 164 10.70 -1.10 -17.98
CA GLN A 164 10.62 -0.05 -16.97
C GLN A 164 10.98 -0.60 -15.61
N ALA A 165 11.64 0.21 -14.83
CA ALA A 165 11.89 -0.07 -13.42
C ALA A 165 11.54 1.18 -12.58
N GLY A 166 11.25 0.95 -11.31
CA GLY A 166 10.87 2.05 -10.45
C GLY A 166 10.65 1.62 -9.01
N HIS A 167 9.85 2.40 -8.30
CA HIS A 167 9.49 2.11 -6.92
C HIS A 167 7.98 1.90 -6.76
N VAL A 168 7.62 1.24 -5.67
CA VAL A 168 6.24 1.00 -5.27
C VAL A 168 5.90 1.90 -4.10
N SER A 169 4.86 2.72 -4.25
CA SER A 169 4.31 3.53 -3.18
C SER A 169 2.95 2.97 -2.75
N MET A 170 2.71 2.90 -1.44
CA MET A 170 1.48 2.37 -0.86
C MET A 170 0.99 3.30 0.26
N PRO A 171 0.32 4.42 -0.07
CA PRO A 171 -0.24 5.33 0.91
C PRO A 171 -1.30 4.65 1.78
N ASN A 172 -1.17 4.79 3.10
CA ASN A 172 -2.09 4.19 4.08
C ASN A 172 -3.55 4.66 3.91
N LEU A 173 -3.75 5.90 3.43
CA LEU A 173 -5.07 6.52 3.33
C LEU A 173 -5.93 5.92 2.21
N SER A 174 -5.37 5.70 1.02
CA SER A 174 -6.13 5.23 -0.14
C SER A 174 -6.17 3.71 -0.25
N GLY A 175 -5.14 3.04 0.28
CA GLY A 175 -4.95 1.60 0.13
C GLY A 175 -4.68 1.16 -1.32
N HIS A 176 -4.40 2.09 -2.22
CA HIS A 176 -3.98 1.82 -3.58
C HIS A 176 -2.47 1.60 -3.64
N ILE A 177 -2.03 0.92 -4.69
CA ILE A 177 -0.64 0.61 -4.95
C ILE A 177 -0.23 1.40 -6.19
N TYR A 178 0.87 2.13 -6.09
CA TYR A 178 1.41 2.95 -7.17
C TYR A 178 2.75 2.38 -7.63
N LEU A 179 2.83 1.98 -8.88
CA LEU A 179 4.09 1.66 -9.53
C LEU A 179 4.56 2.91 -10.28
N VAL A 180 5.64 3.52 -9.83
CA VAL A 180 6.12 4.80 -10.35
C VAL A 180 7.49 4.63 -10.97
N THR A 181 7.59 4.91 -12.27
CA THR A 181 8.85 5.08 -12.97
C THR A 181 9.13 6.56 -13.14
N ASN A 182 10.37 6.96 -12.93
CA ASN A 182 10.89 8.25 -13.33
C ASN A 182 12.23 8.02 -14.04
N GLU A 183 12.22 8.11 -15.33
CA GLU A 183 13.44 7.99 -16.14
C GLU A 183 13.68 9.29 -16.91
N GLN A 184 14.79 9.94 -16.60
CA GLN A 184 15.17 11.23 -17.20
C GLN A 184 14.07 12.30 -17.11
N GLY A 185 13.27 12.30 -16.04
CA GLY A 185 12.17 13.24 -15.85
C GLY A 185 10.85 12.83 -16.51
N GLN A 186 10.79 11.70 -17.20
CA GLN A 186 9.55 11.12 -17.71
C GLN A 186 8.93 10.19 -16.67
N TYR A 187 7.68 10.45 -16.34
CA TYR A 187 6.93 9.62 -15.40
C TYR A 187 6.01 8.65 -16.14
N ARG A 188 6.01 7.40 -15.68
CA ARG A 188 4.99 6.40 -15.99
C ARG A 188 4.40 5.92 -14.68
N LEU A 189 3.09 5.82 -14.60
CA LEU A 189 2.38 5.52 -13.37
C LEU A 189 1.34 4.43 -13.62
N ALA A 190 1.40 3.34 -12.83
CA ALA A 190 0.28 2.45 -12.68
C ALA A 190 -0.35 2.65 -11.29
N ILE A 191 -1.65 2.91 -11.25
CA ILE A 191 -2.44 3.00 -10.02
C ILE A 191 -3.27 1.71 -9.96
N LEU A 192 -3.00 0.88 -8.96
CA LEU A 192 -3.60 -0.43 -8.79
C LEU A 192 -4.49 -0.47 -7.54
N SER A 193 -5.54 -1.28 -7.60
CA SER A 193 -6.36 -1.64 -6.45
C SER A 193 -5.57 -2.43 -5.42
N ARG A 194 -6.19 -2.68 -4.27
CA ARG A 194 -5.76 -3.77 -3.38
C ARG A 194 -5.91 -5.12 -4.10
N PRO A 195 -5.09 -6.12 -3.75
CA PRO A 195 -5.22 -7.44 -4.35
C PRO A 195 -6.59 -8.04 -4.06
N THR A 196 -7.13 -8.74 -5.05
CA THR A 196 -8.28 -9.61 -4.85
C THR A 196 -7.88 -10.85 -4.04
N ILE A 197 -8.85 -11.65 -3.63
CA ILE A 197 -8.61 -12.93 -2.93
C ILE A 197 -7.70 -13.84 -3.77
N ASP A 198 -7.81 -13.76 -5.11
CA ASP A 198 -7.00 -14.55 -6.05
C ASP A 198 -5.62 -13.91 -6.34
N GLY A 199 -5.23 -12.87 -5.59
CA GLY A 199 -3.93 -12.19 -5.76
C GLY A 199 -3.81 -11.36 -7.03
N GLN A 200 -4.93 -10.97 -7.65
CA GLN A 200 -4.95 -10.11 -8.84
C GLN A 200 -5.04 -8.64 -8.44
N LEU A 201 -4.39 -7.78 -9.21
CA LEU A 201 -4.38 -6.33 -9.05
C LEU A 201 -4.92 -5.72 -10.35
N PHE A 202 -5.80 -4.75 -10.23
CA PHE A 202 -6.45 -4.08 -11.36
C PHE A 202 -6.31 -2.58 -11.23
N GLY A 203 -6.21 -1.87 -12.35
CA GLY A 203 -6.12 -0.43 -12.30
C GLY A 203 -5.92 0.24 -13.64
N ILE A 204 -5.28 1.41 -13.61
CA ILE A 204 -4.97 2.24 -14.77
C ILE A 204 -3.47 2.45 -14.87
N LEU A 205 -2.95 2.32 -16.07
CA LEU A 205 -1.62 2.72 -16.46
C LEU A 205 -1.68 4.05 -17.22
N THR A 206 -0.90 5.04 -16.80
CA THR A 206 -0.65 6.27 -17.53
C THR A 206 0.78 6.28 -18.06
N THR A 207 0.95 6.60 -19.34
CA THR A 207 2.24 6.54 -20.04
C THR A 207 2.24 7.46 -21.25
N LEU A 208 3.32 7.42 -22.01
CA LEU A 208 3.39 8.02 -23.34
C LEU A 208 3.36 6.91 -24.39
N GLU A 209 2.65 7.14 -25.48
CA GLU A 209 2.65 6.29 -26.68
C GLU A 209 3.05 7.09 -27.92
N VAL A 210 3.43 6.37 -28.96
CA VAL A 210 3.77 7.03 -30.24
C VAL A 210 2.47 7.37 -30.98
N GLY A 211 2.23 8.66 -31.14
CA GLY A 211 1.13 9.20 -31.94
C GLY A 211 1.50 9.41 -33.39
N SER A 212 0.74 10.24 -34.09
CA SER A 212 1.01 10.58 -35.49
C SER A 212 2.33 11.30 -35.63
N GLY A 213 3.11 10.93 -36.63
CA GLY A 213 4.38 11.63 -36.97
C GLY A 213 5.50 11.43 -35.92
N SER A 214 5.52 10.32 -35.23
CA SER A 214 6.52 9.97 -34.17
C SER A 214 6.48 10.90 -32.95
N GLN A 215 5.46 11.71 -32.78
CA GLN A 215 5.25 12.50 -31.58
C GLN A 215 4.74 11.61 -30.43
N LEU A 216 5.29 11.79 -29.21
CA LEU A 216 4.79 11.13 -28.03
C LEU A 216 3.52 11.83 -27.53
N VAL A 217 2.47 11.05 -27.28
CA VAL A 217 1.20 11.53 -26.73
C VAL A 217 0.87 10.83 -25.41
N PRO A 218 0.27 11.54 -24.44
CA PRO A 218 -0.19 10.93 -23.21
C PRO A 218 -1.30 9.89 -23.47
N ALA A 219 -1.17 8.73 -22.84
CA ALA A 219 -2.15 7.65 -22.91
C ALA A 219 -2.50 7.13 -21.54
N ALA A 220 -3.76 6.75 -21.33
CA ALA A 220 -4.24 6.02 -20.17
C ALA A 220 -4.94 4.74 -20.62
N ALA A 221 -4.59 3.62 -20.01
CA ALA A 221 -5.11 2.32 -20.39
C ALA A 221 -5.40 1.46 -19.15
N PRO A 222 -6.38 0.52 -19.18
CA PRO A 222 -6.55 -0.46 -18.14
C PRO A 222 -5.30 -1.34 -18.03
N VAL A 223 -4.99 -1.76 -16.81
CA VAL A 223 -3.89 -2.68 -16.52
C VAL A 223 -4.34 -3.72 -15.50
N ALA A 224 -3.89 -4.95 -15.67
CA ALA A 224 -4.16 -6.05 -14.76
C ALA A 224 -2.87 -6.81 -14.47
N LEU A 225 -2.65 -7.16 -13.19
CA LEU A 225 -1.52 -7.97 -12.76
C LEU A 225 -2.03 -9.22 -12.05
N ARG A 226 -1.44 -10.37 -12.36
CA ARG A 226 -1.69 -11.64 -11.68
C ARG A 226 -0.38 -12.20 -11.15
N LYS A 227 -0.33 -12.46 -9.86
CA LYS A 227 0.84 -13.08 -9.25
C LYS A 227 1.04 -14.49 -9.81
N LEU A 228 2.26 -14.81 -10.22
CA LEU A 228 2.65 -16.12 -10.72
C LEU A 228 3.23 -16.96 -9.58
N ALA A 229 2.98 -18.25 -9.63
CA ALA A 229 3.72 -19.19 -8.78
C ALA A 229 5.23 -19.19 -9.17
N GLU A 230 6.08 -19.69 -8.30
CA GLU A 230 7.54 -19.59 -8.44
C GLU A 230 8.06 -20.16 -9.77
N ALA A 231 7.54 -21.32 -10.20
CA ALA A 231 7.90 -21.99 -11.45
C ALA A 231 6.90 -21.79 -12.59
N GLU A 232 5.89 -20.93 -12.38
CA GLU A 232 4.86 -20.69 -13.40
C GLU A 232 5.40 -19.84 -14.53
N GLU A 233 5.24 -20.30 -15.75
CA GLU A 233 5.48 -19.56 -16.98
C GLU A 233 4.16 -19.10 -17.57
N ALA A 234 4.18 -17.93 -18.21
CA ALA A 234 3.02 -17.38 -18.90
C ALA A 234 3.43 -16.91 -20.29
N PRO A 235 2.58 -17.08 -21.31
CA PRO A 235 2.81 -16.53 -22.63
C PRO A 235 2.95 -15.01 -22.59
N LEU A 236 4.05 -14.48 -23.14
CA LEU A 236 4.40 -13.07 -23.11
C LEU A 236 4.44 -12.48 -24.54
N GLY A 237 4.47 -11.15 -24.60
CA GLY A 237 4.54 -10.39 -25.84
C GLY A 237 3.19 -9.90 -26.34
N LEU A 238 3.07 -9.69 -27.63
CA LEU A 238 1.81 -9.34 -28.29
C LEU A 238 0.91 -10.57 -28.34
N VAL A 239 -0.32 -10.41 -27.88
CA VAL A 239 -1.35 -11.46 -27.84
C VAL A 239 -2.52 -11.00 -28.68
N THR A 240 -2.85 -11.73 -29.74
CA THR A 240 -3.90 -11.46 -30.70
C THR A 240 -5.02 -12.50 -30.64
N ALA A 241 -6.15 -12.19 -31.23
CA ALA A 241 -7.38 -12.99 -31.13
C ALA A 241 -7.28 -14.45 -31.64
N ASP A 242 -6.26 -14.73 -32.46
CA ASP A 242 -5.95 -16.06 -32.96
C ASP A 242 -5.16 -16.93 -31.95
N MET A 243 -4.69 -16.36 -30.85
CA MET A 243 -3.88 -17.08 -29.87
C MET A 243 -4.74 -17.74 -28.77
N PRO A 244 -4.37 -18.96 -28.31
CA PRO A 244 -5.22 -19.75 -27.39
C PRO A 244 -5.57 -19.08 -26.06
N HIS A 245 -4.67 -18.20 -25.56
CA HIS A 245 -4.85 -17.53 -24.27
C HIS A 245 -5.41 -16.11 -24.37
N PHE A 246 -5.72 -15.65 -25.58
CA PHE A 246 -6.26 -14.31 -25.81
C PHE A 246 -7.52 -14.02 -24.99
N GLU A 247 -8.51 -14.90 -25.03
CA GLU A 247 -9.78 -14.70 -24.33
C GLU A 247 -9.58 -14.62 -22.81
N THR A 248 -8.76 -15.50 -22.24
CA THR A 248 -8.44 -15.49 -20.80
C THR A 248 -7.79 -14.19 -20.38
N TYR A 249 -6.85 -13.69 -21.19
CA TYR A 249 -6.16 -12.42 -20.90
C TYR A 249 -7.08 -11.21 -21.10
N ARG A 250 -7.91 -11.25 -22.13
CA ARG A 250 -8.90 -10.22 -22.41
C ARG A 250 -9.93 -10.09 -21.27
N GLU A 251 -10.48 -11.22 -20.82
CA GLU A 251 -11.41 -11.26 -19.69
C GLU A 251 -10.79 -10.74 -18.40
N MET A 252 -9.56 -11.16 -18.11
CA MET A 252 -8.82 -10.66 -16.96
C MET A 252 -8.64 -9.13 -17.04
N LEU A 253 -8.17 -8.61 -18.18
CA LEU A 253 -7.96 -7.18 -18.36
C LEU A 253 -9.27 -6.39 -18.30
N ALA A 254 -10.36 -6.91 -18.87
CA ALA A 254 -11.67 -6.27 -18.88
C ALA A 254 -12.23 -6.05 -17.46
N ARG A 255 -11.83 -6.85 -16.48
CA ARG A 255 -12.20 -6.66 -15.07
C ARG A 255 -11.72 -5.33 -14.51
N SER A 256 -10.64 -4.76 -15.03
CA SER A 256 -10.11 -3.47 -14.56
C SER A 256 -11.16 -2.36 -14.62
N THR A 257 -11.96 -2.31 -15.65
CA THR A 257 -13.03 -1.31 -15.82
C THR A 257 -14.44 -1.87 -15.57
N GLY A 258 -14.69 -3.13 -15.91
CA GLY A 258 -16.00 -3.77 -15.77
C GLY A 258 -16.39 -4.11 -14.34
N ALA A 259 -15.40 -4.31 -13.43
CA ALA A 259 -15.62 -4.61 -12.01
C ALA A 259 -15.35 -3.41 -11.08
N ASP A 260 -15.38 -2.21 -11.61
CA ASP A 260 -15.26 -0.93 -10.88
C ASP A 260 -13.93 -0.71 -10.15
N PHE A 261 -12.85 -1.38 -10.59
CA PHE A 261 -11.51 -1.12 -10.07
C PHE A 261 -10.90 0.17 -10.65
N ALA A 262 -11.34 0.56 -11.85
CA ALA A 262 -10.88 1.76 -12.54
C ALA A 262 -12.00 2.33 -13.41
N ARG A 263 -12.03 3.66 -13.56
CA ARG A 263 -12.99 4.36 -14.41
C ARG A 263 -12.27 5.23 -15.43
N LEU A 264 -12.62 5.09 -16.69
CA LEU A 264 -12.20 5.96 -17.78
C LEU A 264 -13.35 6.91 -18.10
N HIS A 265 -13.20 8.19 -17.77
CA HIS A 265 -14.18 9.22 -18.12
C HIS A 265 -13.85 9.76 -19.50
N LEU A 266 -14.56 9.27 -20.51
CA LEU A 266 -14.48 9.80 -21.86
C LEU A 266 -15.57 10.86 -22.04
N PRO A 267 -15.31 11.96 -22.80
CA PRO A 267 -16.37 12.89 -23.15
C PRO A 267 -17.44 12.16 -23.98
N CYS A 268 -18.70 12.44 -23.70
CA CYS A 268 -19.85 11.94 -24.48
C CYS A 268 -19.89 12.55 -25.88
#